data_9acfad4f0009927403e78f37c2c9886d
#
_entry.id   9acfad4f0009927403e78f37c2c9886d
#
_cell.length_a   1.000
_cell.length_b   1.000
_cell.length_c   1.000
_cell.angle_alpha   90.00
_cell.angle_beta   90.00
_cell.angle_gamma   90.00
#
_symmetry.space_group_name_H-M   'P 1'
#
loop_
_entity.id
_entity.type
_entity.pdbx_description
1 polymer ?
#
loop_
_entity_poly.entity_id
_entity_poly.type
_entity_poly.pdbx_seq_one_letter_code
_entity_poly.pdbx_strand_id
1 'polypeptide(L)'
;MASGSDRFAFVLFKPKAAGNVGAAARALKNMGFSDLRLVAPDRFSKRAAQAMAVHARDLLDRARVFSSLVAAVEDCGLVVGTTSRTGQYRSIAKPVGGIASELVALSAANRIAILFGPEDFGLTNRELKSCDRLVTIPAAPDYPSLNLAQAVMVTAYELMMASGASQAPVDLAALAPAAEVEAMLARMANALVAIGFLPRDNPDHIMFAVRAMLGRSGVTPRECDILNGIARQIHWFATGGRETIASKLRAGAKIR
;
A
#
# COMPACT_ATOMS: atom_id res chain seq x y z
N MET A 1 2.51 -19.51 -17.62
CA MET A 1 1.68 -18.65 -16.77
C MET A 1 2.61 -18.08 -15.71
N ALA A 2 2.71 -16.75 -15.56
CA ALA A 2 3.45 -16.17 -14.46
C ALA A 2 2.85 -16.70 -13.16
N SER A 3 3.68 -17.27 -12.29
CA SER A 3 3.19 -17.79 -11.01
C SER A 3 2.65 -16.59 -10.21
N GLY A 4 1.59 -16.77 -9.43
CA GLY A 4 1.01 -15.69 -8.61
C GLY A 4 2.02 -14.99 -7.70
N SER A 5 3.20 -15.59 -7.46
CA SER A 5 4.33 -15.04 -6.72
C SER A 5 4.97 -13.79 -7.36
N ASP A 6 4.90 -13.65 -8.70
CA ASP A 6 5.45 -12.48 -9.40
C ASP A 6 4.57 -11.22 -9.26
N ARG A 7 3.38 -11.38 -8.66
CA ARG A 7 2.45 -10.28 -8.42
C ARG A 7 2.65 -9.59 -7.07
N PHE A 8 3.51 -10.13 -6.21
CA PHE A 8 3.83 -9.52 -4.92
C PHE A 8 5.18 -8.82 -4.98
N ALA A 9 5.18 -7.51 -4.67
CA ALA A 9 6.37 -6.69 -4.49
C ALA A 9 6.66 -6.54 -2.99
N PHE A 10 7.82 -7.00 -2.54
CA PHE A 10 8.25 -6.84 -1.15
C PHE A 10 9.11 -5.58 -1.04
N VAL A 11 8.60 -4.57 -0.35
CA VAL A 11 9.20 -3.23 -0.28
C VAL A 11 9.82 -3.02 1.11
N LEU A 12 11.13 -2.88 1.16
CA LEU A 12 11.87 -2.55 2.40
C LEU A 12 12.12 -1.04 2.43
N PHE A 13 11.43 -0.34 3.31
CA PHE A 13 11.53 1.11 3.45
C PHE A 13 12.63 1.49 4.42
N LYS A 14 13.65 2.20 3.93
CA LYS A 14 14.83 2.66 4.68
C LYS A 14 15.47 1.55 5.53
N PRO A 15 15.75 0.36 4.94
CA PRO A 15 16.41 -0.70 5.69
C PRO A 15 17.80 -0.22 6.14
N LYS A 16 18.15 -0.45 7.41
CA LYS A 16 19.40 0.03 8.02
C LYS A 16 20.53 -0.98 7.88
N ALA A 17 20.23 -2.24 8.12
CA ALA A 17 21.22 -3.31 8.09
C ALA A 17 21.22 -4.02 6.74
N ALA A 18 22.32 -3.89 5.97
CA ALA A 18 22.49 -4.60 4.71
C ALA A 18 22.35 -6.12 4.86
N GLY A 19 22.75 -6.69 6.01
CA GLY A 19 22.58 -8.11 6.33
C GLY A 19 21.11 -8.52 6.35
N ASN A 20 20.20 -7.67 6.86
CA ASN A 20 18.77 -7.93 6.86
C ASN A 20 18.19 -7.94 5.43
N VAL A 21 18.67 -7.06 4.55
CA VAL A 21 18.28 -7.06 3.14
C VAL A 21 18.70 -8.38 2.47
N GLY A 22 19.92 -8.85 2.71
CA GLY A 22 20.39 -10.14 2.19
C GLY A 22 19.59 -11.33 2.73
N ALA A 23 19.31 -11.35 4.02
CA ALA A 23 18.50 -12.40 4.66
C ALA A 23 17.04 -12.35 4.15
N ALA A 24 16.47 -11.15 3.92
CA ALA A 24 15.16 -10.98 3.30
C ALA A 24 15.13 -11.53 1.87
N ALA A 25 16.15 -11.24 1.05
CA ALA A 25 16.27 -11.81 -0.30
C ALA A 25 16.28 -13.35 -0.27
N ARG A 26 16.99 -13.95 0.70
CA ARG A 26 17.00 -15.39 0.91
C ARG A 26 15.63 -15.92 1.32
N ALA A 27 14.95 -15.24 2.24
CA ALA A 27 13.59 -15.57 2.65
C ALA A 27 12.61 -15.59 1.47
N LEU A 28 12.64 -14.54 0.65
CA LEU A 28 11.79 -14.43 -0.54
C LEU A 28 12.07 -15.56 -1.54
N LYS A 29 13.33 -15.85 -1.82
CA LYS A 29 13.71 -16.94 -2.74
C LYS A 29 13.24 -18.30 -2.24
N ASN A 30 13.32 -18.56 -0.93
CA ASN A 30 12.83 -19.81 -0.33
C ASN A 30 11.31 -19.96 -0.51
N MET A 31 10.56 -18.86 -0.50
CA MET A 31 9.10 -18.84 -0.64
C MET A 31 8.64 -18.62 -2.09
N GLY A 32 9.56 -18.57 -3.06
CA GLY A 32 9.25 -18.45 -4.49
C GLY A 32 8.90 -17.03 -4.96
N PHE A 33 9.17 -15.99 -4.15
CA PHE A 33 8.96 -14.59 -4.54
C PHE A 33 10.23 -13.99 -5.16
N SER A 34 10.06 -13.06 -6.13
CA SER A 34 11.16 -12.52 -6.92
C SER A 34 11.26 -10.99 -6.93
N ASP A 35 10.21 -10.23 -6.59
CA ASP A 35 10.21 -8.76 -6.64
C ASP A 35 10.57 -8.16 -5.27
N LEU A 36 11.86 -7.84 -5.10
CA LEU A 36 12.40 -7.13 -3.95
C LEU A 36 12.67 -5.67 -4.33
N ARG A 37 12.10 -4.73 -3.55
CA ARG A 37 12.25 -3.30 -3.73
C ARG A 37 12.85 -2.66 -2.48
N LEU A 38 13.84 -1.79 -2.67
CA LEU A 38 14.50 -1.05 -1.59
C LEU A 38 14.18 0.43 -1.75
N VAL A 39 13.64 1.06 -0.73
CA VAL A 39 13.36 2.50 -0.74
C VAL A 39 14.35 3.22 0.15
N ALA A 40 15.16 4.12 -0.42
CA ALA A 40 16.13 4.94 0.27
C ALA A 40 16.94 4.16 1.35
N PRO A 41 17.61 3.03 0.99
CA PRO A 41 18.38 2.25 1.95
C PRO A 41 19.55 3.07 2.50
N ASP A 42 19.70 3.09 3.83
CA ASP A 42 20.80 3.83 4.47
C ASP A 42 22.11 3.03 4.32
N ARG A 43 23.19 3.72 3.85
CA ARG A 43 24.56 3.16 3.75
C ARG A 43 24.60 1.73 3.22
N PHE A 44 23.83 1.44 2.16
CA PHE A 44 23.67 0.08 1.64
C PHE A 44 24.98 -0.51 1.12
N SER A 45 25.49 -1.50 1.82
CA SER A 45 26.65 -2.29 1.38
C SER A 45 26.18 -3.56 0.67
N LYS A 46 26.27 -3.59 -0.67
CA LYS A 46 25.92 -4.77 -1.46
C LYS A 46 26.72 -6.02 -1.01
N ARG A 47 28.01 -5.86 -0.69
CA ARG A 47 28.87 -6.95 -0.22
C ARG A 47 28.36 -7.57 1.10
N ALA A 48 27.96 -6.72 2.07
CA ALA A 48 27.40 -7.20 3.35
C ALA A 48 26.04 -7.89 3.15
N ALA A 49 25.19 -7.39 2.26
CA ALA A 49 23.93 -8.03 1.90
C ALA A 49 24.16 -9.39 1.22
N GLN A 50 25.10 -9.48 0.28
CA GLN A 50 25.44 -10.73 -0.41
C GLN A 50 25.95 -11.83 0.51
N ALA A 51 26.67 -11.48 1.59
CA ALA A 51 27.12 -12.45 2.59
C ALA A 51 25.95 -13.18 3.27
N MET A 52 24.83 -12.48 3.50
CA MET A 52 23.63 -13.04 4.14
C MET A 52 22.63 -13.63 3.13
N ALA A 53 22.70 -13.23 1.86
CA ALA A 53 21.83 -13.74 0.82
C ALA A 53 22.19 -15.19 0.39
N VAL A 54 23.42 -15.63 0.62
CA VAL A 54 23.92 -16.98 0.28
C VAL A 54 23.57 -17.31 -1.18
N HIS A 55 22.66 -18.26 -1.44
CA HIS A 55 22.23 -18.67 -2.78
C HIS A 55 21.13 -17.77 -3.41
N ALA A 56 20.75 -16.68 -2.76
CA ALA A 56 19.77 -15.71 -3.26
C ALA A 56 20.39 -14.42 -3.78
N ARG A 57 21.68 -14.44 -4.18
CA ARG A 57 22.40 -13.29 -4.73
C ARG A 57 21.73 -12.76 -6.00
N ASP A 58 21.23 -13.65 -6.85
CA ASP A 58 20.50 -13.31 -8.08
C ASP A 58 19.25 -12.47 -7.82
N LEU A 59 18.51 -12.73 -6.74
CA LEU A 59 17.37 -11.94 -6.33
C LEU A 59 17.82 -10.57 -5.80
N LEU A 60 18.87 -10.54 -5.00
CA LEU A 60 19.45 -9.31 -4.51
C LEU A 60 20.02 -8.44 -5.64
N ASP A 61 20.62 -9.04 -6.66
CA ASP A 61 21.18 -8.33 -7.81
C ASP A 61 20.09 -7.71 -8.70
N ARG A 62 18.90 -8.32 -8.74
CA ARG A 62 17.71 -7.81 -9.43
C ARG A 62 16.87 -6.86 -8.59
N ALA A 63 17.18 -6.70 -7.30
CA ALA A 63 16.44 -5.80 -6.42
C ALA A 63 16.47 -4.37 -6.96
N ARG A 64 15.30 -3.76 -7.06
CA ARG A 64 15.15 -2.38 -7.56
C ARG A 64 15.28 -1.40 -6.39
N VAL A 65 16.02 -0.31 -6.62
CA VAL A 65 16.24 0.74 -5.63
C VAL A 65 15.48 2.00 -6.05
N PHE A 66 14.71 2.56 -5.12
CA PHE A 66 13.88 3.75 -5.33
C PHE A 66 14.26 4.85 -4.34
N SER A 67 14.09 6.10 -4.75
CA SER A 67 14.31 7.27 -3.90
C SER A 67 13.11 7.57 -2.98
N SER A 68 11.91 7.13 -3.36
CA SER A 68 10.68 7.39 -2.59
C SER A 68 9.76 6.16 -2.55
N LEU A 69 8.89 6.13 -1.54
CA LEU A 69 7.87 5.09 -1.40
C LEU A 69 6.86 5.15 -2.55
N VAL A 70 6.44 6.34 -2.96
CA VAL A 70 5.48 6.54 -4.05
C VAL A 70 6.00 5.88 -5.34
N ALA A 71 7.24 6.15 -5.71
CA ALA A 71 7.86 5.53 -6.89
C ALA A 71 8.01 4.01 -6.77
N ALA A 72 8.18 3.50 -5.54
CA ALA A 72 8.35 2.07 -5.30
C ALA A 72 7.05 1.27 -5.40
N VAL A 73 5.88 1.91 -5.33
CA VAL A 73 4.57 1.23 -5.32
C VAL A 73 3.63 1.72 -6.43
N GLU A 74 4.09 2.59 -7.34
CA GLU A 74 3.27 3.23 -8.36
C GLU A 74 2.54 2.26 -9.30
N ASP A 75 3.13 1.09 -9.53
CA ASP A 75 2.61 0.02 -10.38
C ASP A 75 1.75 -1.00 -9.61
N CYS A 76 1.54 -0.78 -8.30
CA CYS A 76 0.76 -1.66 -7.45
C CYS A 76 -0.68 -1.16 -7.31
N GLY A 77 -1.64 -2.07 -7.38
CA GLY A 77 -3.06 -1.78 -7.15
C GLY A 77 -3.46 -1.84 -5.67
N LEU A 78 -2.59 -2.41 -4.82
CA LEU A 78 -2.82 -2.48 -3.38
C LEU A 78 -1.50 -2.38 -2.62
N VAL A 79 -1.48 -1.56 -1.57
CA VAL A 79 -0.34 -1.38 -0.67
C VAL A 79 -0.71 -1.88 0.73
N VAL A 80 0.01 -2.88 1.21
CA VAL A 80 -0.20 -3.52 2.52
C VAL A 80 0.96 -3.16 3.44
N GLY A 81 0.71 -2.40 4.49
CA GLY A 81 1.73 -2.03 5.47
C GLY A 81 1.82 -3.04 6.62
N THR A 82 3.03 -3.39 7.03
CA THR A 82 3.26 -4.25 8.20
C THR A 82 3.46 -3.42 9.47
N THR A 83 2.90 -3.85 10.59
CA THR A 83 3.08 -3.20 11.89
C THR A 83 3.06 -4.20 13.03
N SER A 84 3.94 -4.02 14.02
CA SER A 84 3.91 -4.73 15.31
C SER A 84 3.33 -3.88 16.43
N ARG A 85 3.08 -2.59 16.19
CA ARG A 85 2.63 -1.63 17.19
C ARG A 85 1.11 -1.55 17.24
N THR A 86 0.58 -1.23 18.40
CA THR A 86 -0.82 -0.84 18.62
C THR A 86 -0.97 0.68 18.51
N GLY A 87 -2.20 1.16 18.42
CA GLY A 87 -2.51 2.60 18.36
C GLY A 87 -3.67 2.91 17.41
N GLN A 88 -4.15 4.14 17.46
CA GLN A 88 -5.36 4.57 16.75
C GLN A 88 -5.35 4.24 15.25
N TYR A 89 -4.25 4.52 14.56
CA TYR A 89 -4.09 4.22 13.12
C TYR A 89 -3.83 2.73 12.82
N ARG A 90 -3.55 1.93 13.84
CA ARG A 90 -3.15 0.52 13.73
C ARG A 90 -4.22 -0.45 14.25
N SER A 91 -5.30 0.07 14.83
CA SER A 91 -6.42 -0.74 15.36
C SER A 91 -7.12 -1.59 14.29
N ILE A 92 -6.95 -1.25 13.02
CA ILE A 92 -7.50 -1.97 11.86
C ILE A 92 -6.57 -3.07 11.32
N ALA A 93 -5.35 -3.22 11.88
CA ALA A 93 -4.40 -4.24 11.41
C ALA A 93 -4.96 -5.65 11.69
N LYS A 94 -4.90 -6.50 10.68
CA LYS A 94 -5.31 -7.91 10.76
C LYS A 94 -4.08 -8.82 10.79
N PRO A 95 -4.14 -9.99 11.43
CA PRO A 95 -3.08 -11.00 11.28
C PRO A 95 -2.85 -11.33 9.81
N VAL A 96 -1.58 -11.39 9.39
CA VAL A 96 -1.22 -11.65 7.98
C VAL A 96 -1.82 -12.97 7.47
N GLY A 97 -1.79 -14.04 8.27
CA GLY A 97 -2.42 -15.32 7.91
C GLY A 97 -3.93 -15.22 7.72
N GLY A 98 -4.59 -14.29 8.45
CA GLY A 98 -6.04 -14.09 8.35
C GLY A 98 -6.51 -13.41 7.06
N ILE A 99 -5.60 -12.77 6.30
CA ILE A 99 -5.92 -12.12 5.01
C ILE A 99 -5.08 -12.63 3.85
N ALA A 100 -4.17 -13.57 4.09
CA ALA A 100 -3.29 -14.09 3.05
C ALA A 100 -4.05 -14.64 1.84
N SER A 101 -5.11 -15.42 2.07
CA SER A 101 -5.96 -15.96 0.99
C SER A 101 -6.64 -14.87 0.18
N GLU A 102 -7.10 -13.79 0.82
CA GLU A 102 -7.69 -12.63 0.16
C GLU A 102 -6.64 -11.90 -0.70
N LEU A 103 -5.43 -11.68 -0.16
CA LEU A 103 -4.35 -11.05 -0.91
C LEU A 103 -3.93 -11.89 -2.12
N VAL A 104 -3.85 -13.21 -1.96
CA VAL A 104 -3.55 -14.12 -3.07
C VAL A 104 -4.64 -14.06 -4.14
N ALA A 105 -5.90 -14.05 -3.77
CA ALA A 105 -7.00 -13.93 -4.72
C ALA A 105 -6.92 -12.58 -5.48
N LEU A 106 -6.69 -11.46 -4.78
CA LEU A 106 -6.51 -10.13 -5.38
C LEU A 106 -5.29 -10.07 -6.31
N SER A 107 -4.24 -10.83 -6.03
CA SER A 107 -3.04 -10.85 -6.86
C SER A 107 -3.25 -11.44 -8.25
N ALA A 108 -4.34 -12.16 -8.48
CA ALA A 108 -4.67 -12.71 -9.81
C ALA A 108 -4.81 -11.58 -10.87
N ALA A 109 -5.37 -10.43 -10.48
CA ALA A 109 -5.59 -9.28 -11.37
C ALA A 109 -4.69 -8.07 -11.04
N ASN A 110 -4.05 -8.05 -9.86
CA ASN A 110 -3.36 -6.87 -9.33
C ASN A 110 -1.93 -7.19 -8.91
N ARG A 111 -1.03 -6.19 -8.98
CA ARG A 111 0.24 -6.22 -8.26
C ARG A 111 0.03 -5.69 -6.84
N ILE A 112 0.54 -6.39 -5.85
CA ILE A 112 0.37 -6.05 -4.43
C ILE A 112 1.75 -5.73 -3.83
N ALA A 113 1.88 -4.56 -3.22
CA ALA A 113 3.06 -4.20 -2.45
C ALA A 113 2.89 -4.59 -0.98
N ILE A 114 3.85 -5.30 -0.42
CA ILE A 114 3.96 -5.56 1.02
C ILE A 114 5.10 -4.70 1.57
N LEU A 115 4.75 -3.73 2.40
CA LEU A 115 5.66 -2.71 2.89
C LEU A 115 6.15 -3.01 4.31
N PHE A 116 7.46 -3.03 4.48
CA PHE A 116 8.16 -3.20 5.76
C PHE A 116 8.92 -1.93 6.09
N GLY A 117 8.81 -1.48 7.33
CA GLY A 117 9.55 -0.32 7.84
C GLY A 117 10.97 -0.64 8.30
N PRO A 118 11.75 0.39 8.66
CA PRO A 118 13.09 0.23 9.22
C PRO A 118 13.05 -0.50 10.57
N GLU A 119 14.17 -1.12 10.90
CA GLU A 119 14.31 -2.07 12.02
C GLU A 119 14.06 -1.45 13.41
N ASP A 120 14.36 -0.17 13.57
CA ASP A 120 14.29 0.50 14.88
C ASP A 120 12.89 0.99 15.26
N PHE A 121 12.12 1.51 14.31
CA PHE A 121 10.80 2.09 14.62
C PHE A 121 9.68 1.63 13.70
N GLY A 122 9.95 0.77 12.71
CA GLY A 122 8.93 0.30 11.77
C GLY A 122 8.36 1.44 10.90
N LEU A 123 7.19 1.24 10.33
CA LEU A 123 6.50 2.28 9.56
C LEU A 123 5.94 3.35 10.50
N THR A 124 6.17 4.63 10.17
CA THR A 124 5.55 5.76 10.87
C THR A 124 4.12 5.99 10.37
N ASN A 125 3.39 6.88 11.03
CA ASN A 125 2.04 7.22 10.59
C ASN A 125 2.03 7.83 9.17
N ARG A 126 3.14 8.43 8.74
CA ARG A 126 3.26 8.98 7.39
C ARG A 126 3.24 7.88 6.33
N GLU A 127 4.05 6.84 6.50
CA GLU A 127 4.07 5.70 5.57
C GLU A 127 2.78 4.88 5.65
N LEU A 128 2.22 4.72 6.87
CA LEU A 128 0.94 4.01 7.06
C LEU A 128 -0.23 4.67 6.34
N LYS A 129 -0.21 6.01 6.17
CA LYS A 129 -1.23 6.73 5.40
C LYS A 129 -1.23 6.34 3.91
N SER A 130 -0.11 5.84 3.39
CA SER A 130 0.00 5.36 2.01
C SER A 130 -0.36 3.88 1.86
N CYS A 131 -0.80 3.22 2.96
CA CYS A 131 -1.21 1.83 2.94
C CYS A 131 -2.73 1.72 2.90
N ASP A 132 -3.23 0.88 2.02
CA ASP A 132 -4.67 0.58 1.90
C ASP A 132 -5.11 -0.41 2.97
N ARG A 133 -4.20 -1.29 3.39
CA ARG A 133 -4.42 -2.27 4.45
C ARG A 133 -3.23 -2.35 5.39
N LEU A 134 -3.51 -2.75 6.62
CA LEU A 134 -2.47 -3.00 7.60
C LEU A 134 -2.54 -4.45 8.06
N VAL A 135 -1.35 -5.06 8.18
CA VAL A 135 -1.20 -6.41 8.72
C VAL A 135 -0.25 -6.42 9.90
N THR A 136 -0.49 -7.35 10.78
CA THR A 136 0.40 -7.66 11.90
C THR A 136 0.81 -9.13 11.83
N ILE A 137 2.00 -9.42 12.33
CA ILE A 137 2.44 -10.78 12.58
C ILE A 137 2.25 -11.02 14.07
N PRO A 138 1.33 -11.93 14.48
CA PRO A 138 1.16 -12.27 15.88
C PRO A 138 2.49 -12.75 16.50
N ALA A 139 2.89 -12.15 17.60
CA ALA A 139 4.10 -12.48 18.33
C ALA A 139 3.82 -12.40 19.84
N ALA A 140 4.79 -12.81 20.65
CA ALA A 140 4.67 -12.76 22.11
C ALA A 140 4.40 -11.30 22.56
N PRO A 141 3.45 -11.08 23.48
CA PRO A 141 3.10 -9.72 23.93
C PRO A 141 4.30 -8.95 24.49
N ASP A 142 5.19 -9.63 25.17
CA ASP A 142 6.37 -9.03 25.80
C ASP A 142 7.48 -8.68 24.81
N TYR A 143 7.44 -9.26 23.59
CA TYR A 143 8.44 -9.04 22.56
C TYR A 143 7.83 -9.10 21.14
N PRO A 144 6.98 -8.12 20.79
CA PRO A 144 6.19 -8.17 19.54
C PRO A 144 6.99 -7.76 18.29
N SER A 145 8.20 -7.20 18.45
CA SER A 145 9.02 -6.71 17.34
C SER A 145 9.86 -7.82 16.74
N LEU A 146 9.59 -8.20 15.50
CA LEU A 146 10.40 -9.15 14.75
C LEU A 146 11.56 -8.43 14.03
N ASN A 147 12.67 -9.14 13.85
CA ASN A 147 13.71 -8.73 12.92
C ASN A 147 13.09 -8.57 11.50
N LEU A 148 13.61 -7.61 10.72
CA LEU A 148 13.08 -7.32 9.39
C LEU A 148 13.02 -8.56 8.48
N ALA A 149 14.09 -9.34 8.40
CA ALA A 149 14.11 -10.54 7.57
C ALA A 149 13.18 -11.65 8.08
N GLN A 150 12.98 -11.73 9.40
CA GLN A 150 12.00 -12.65 9.99
C GLN A 150 10.58 -12.24 9.63
N ALA A 151 10.26 -10.95 9.72
CA ALA A 151 8.94 -10.43 9.31
C ALA A 151 8.67 -10.70 7.83
N VAL A 152 9.67 -10.52 6.96
CA VAL A 152 9.58 -10.85 5.53
C VAL A 152 9.33 -12.34 5.34
N MET A 153 10.07 -13.22 6.06
CA MET A 153 9.91 -14.68 5.94
C MET A 153 8.50 -15.13 6.32
N VAL A 154 8.00 -14.69 7.50
CA VAL A 154 6.67 -15.10 7.97
C VAL A 154 5.59 -14.62 6.98
N THR A 155 5.67 -13.38 6.53
CA THR A 155 4.70 -12.84 5.56
C THR A 155 4.75 -13.61 4.23
N ALA A 156 5.94 -13.88 3.72
CA ALA A 156 6.11 -14.65 2.48
C ALA A 156 5.62 -16.10 2.64
N TYR A 157 5.85 -16.72 3.80
CA TYR A 157 5.36 -18.06 4.10
C TYR A 157 3.83 -18.13 4.10
N GLU A 158 3.15 -17.21 4.78
CA GLU A 158 1.69 -17.14 4.82
C GLU A 158 1.09 -16.96 3.40
N LEU A 159 1.68 -16.10 2.58
CA LEU A 159 1.26 -15.91 1.20
C LEU A 159 1.52 -17.15 0.34
N MET A 160 2.65 -17.82 0.52
CA MET A 160 2.98 -19.06 -0.19
C MET A 160 1.99 -20.18 0.19
N MET A 161 1.71 -20.36 1.48
CA MET A 161 0.75 -21.37 1.97
C MET A 161 -0.65 -21.10 1.42
N ALA A 162 -1.08 -19.84 1.42
CA ALA A 162 -2.36 -19.45 0.85
C ALA A 162 -2.43 -19.66 -0.66
N SER A 163 -1.32 -19.53 -1.39
CA SER A 163 -1.23 -19.77 -2.84
C SER A 163 -1.36 -21.25 -3.21
N GLY A 164 -0.95 -22.15 -2.32
CA GLY A 164 -1.08 -23.60 -2.50
C GLY A 164 -2.49 -24.15 -2.20
N ALA A 165 -3.32 -23.35 -1.51
CA ALA A 165 -4.71 -23.71 -1.29
C ALA A 165 -5.50 -23.44 -2.58
N SER A 166 -6.10 -24.48 -3.14
CA SER A 166 -6.99 -24.37 -4.32
C SER A 166 -8.13 -23.41 -4.03
N GLN A 167 -8.03 -22.18 -4.55
CA GLN A 167 -9.08 -21.18 -4.41
C GLN A 167 -10.06 -21.33 -5.59
N ALA A 168 -11.36 -21.33 -5.27
CA ALA A 168 -12.38 -21.15 -6.30
C ALA A 168 -12.13 -19.81 -7.02
N PRO A 169 -12.33 -19.71 -8.34
CA PRO A 169 -12.13 -18.44 -9.06
C PRO A 169 -13.07 -17.39 -8.49
N VAL A 170 -12.48 -16.37 -7.87
CA VAL A 170 -13.20 -15.17 -7.45
C VAL A 170 -13.04 -14.18 -8.60
N ASP A 171 -14.16 -13.73 -9.15
CA ASP A 171 -14.16 -12.66 -10.17
C ASP A 171 -13.82 -11.33 -9.47
N LEU A 172 -12.54 -11.04 -9.40
CA LEU A 172 -12.02 -9.83 -8.76
C LEU A 172 -11.68 -8.80 -9.84
N ALA A 173 -12.33 -7.65 -9.78
CA ALA A 173 -12.03 -6.54 -10.66
C ALA A 173 -10.58 -6.04 -10.47
N ALA A 174 -9.93 -5.64 -11.57
CA ALA A 174 -8.65 -4.96 -11.51
C ALA A 174 -8.77 -3.65 -10.71
N LEU A 175 -7.84 -3.43 -9.78
CA LEU A 175 -7.81 -2.22 -8.97
C LEU A 175 -7.06 -1.10 -9.70
N ALA A 176 -7.42 0.15 -9.40
CA ALA A 176 -6.70 1.31 -9.88
C ALA A 176 -5.26 1.31 -9.35
N PRO A 177 -4.26 1.73 -10.14
CA PRO A 177 -2.89 1.89 -9.67
C PRO A 177 -2.83 2.81 -8.45
N ALA A 178 -1.93 2.52 -7.51
CA ALA A 178 -1.80 3.31 -6.27
C ALA A 178 -1.58 4.81 -6.56
N ALA A 179 -0.84 5.15 -7.61
CA ALA A 179 -0.60 6.54 -8.02
C ALA A 179 -1.91 7.26 -8.42
N GLU A 180 -2.85 6.59 -9.09
CA GLU A 180 -4.15 7.16 -9.46
C GLU A 180 -5.04 7.36 -8.23
N VAL A 181 -5.05 6.40 -7.31
CA VAL A 181 -5.78 6.49 -6.04
C VAL A 181 -5.23 7.63 -5.19
N GLU A 182 -3.91 7.82 -5.12
CA GLU A 182 -3.29 8.96 -4.42
C GLU A 182 -3.73 10.29 -5.03
N ALA A 183 -3.67 10.42 -6.35
CA ALA A 183 -4.08 11.63 -7.04
C ALA A 183 -5.57 11.94 -6.83
N MET A 184 -6.41 10.92 -6.80
CA MET A 184 -7.85 11.03 -6.53
C MET A 184 -8.10 11.48 -5.09
N LEU A 185 -7.43 10.87 -4.11
CA LEU A 185 -7.56 11.22 -2.69
C LEU A 185 -7.09 12.66 -2.41
N ALA A 186 -6.00 13.10 -3.05
CA ALA A 186 -5.53 14.48 -2.93
C ALA A 186 -6.55 15.48 -3.48
N ARG A 187 -7.17 15.19 -4.64
CA ARG A 187 -8.25 16.03 -5.19
C ARG A 187 -9.47 16.06 -4.29
N MET A 188 -9.85 14.90 -3.73
CA MET A 188 -10.97 14.80 -2.78
C MET A 188 -10.70 15.64 -1.52
N ALA A 189 -9.50 15.55 -0.94
CA ALA A 189 -9.11 16.35 0.21
C ALA A 189 -9.24 17.85 -0.07
N ASN A 190 -8.71 18.32 -1.20
CA ASN A 190 -8.79 19.73 -1.60
C ASN A 190 -10.26 20.19 -1.78
N ALA A 191 -11.09 19.36 -2.37
CA ALA A 191 -12.51 19.66 -2.56
C ALA A 191 -13.26 19.76 -1.22
N LEU A 192 -12.99 18.83 -0.29
CA LEU A 192 -13.59 18.81 1.04
C LEU A 192 -13.11 19.97 1.94
N VAL A 193 -11.86 20.39 1.79
CA VAL A 193 -11.35 21.61 2.43
C VAL A 193 -12.05 22.85 1.86
N ALA A 194 -12.28 22.90 0.54
CA ALA A 194 -12.90 24.04 -0.09
C ALA A 194 -14.35 24.30 0.37
N ILE A 195 -15.09 23.22 0.71
CA ILE A 195 -16.46 23.34 1.27
C ILE A 195 -16.47 23.44 2.81
N GLY A 196 -15.31 23.42 3.47
CA GLY A 196 -15.21 23.54 4.94
C GLY A 196 -15.53 22.22 5.68
N PHE A 197 -15.64 21.09 5.00
CA PHE A 197 -15.83 19.79 5.65
C PHE A 197 -14.56 19.31 6.35
N LEU A 198 -13.39 19.53 5.74
CA LEU A 198 -12.11 19.24 6.36
C LEU A 198 -11.47 20.53 6.91
N PRO A 199 -10.85 20.48 8.11
CA PRO A 199 -10.09 21.58 8.62
C PRO A 199 -8.83 21.82 7.78
N ARG A 200 -8.46 23.09 7.58
CA ARG A 200 -7.29 23.47 6.75
C ARG A 200 -5.97 23.07 7.36
N ASP A 201 -5.90 23.02 8.67
CA ASP A 201 -4.70 22.76 9.46
C ASP A 201 -4.41 21.25 9.63
N ASN A 202 -5.44 20.41 9.62
CA ASN A 202 -5.27 18.95 9.72
C ASN A 202 -6.33 18.16 8.93
N PRO A 203 -6.32 18.17 7.59
CA PRO A 203 -7.24 17.39 6.77
C PRO A 203 -6.95 15.88 6.85
N ASP A 204 -5.73 15.50 7.17
CA ASP A 204 -5.19 14.14 7.10
C ASP A 204 -5.89 13.15 8.03
N HIS A 205 -6.38 13.59 9.18
CA HIS A 205 -7.02 12.72 10.16
C HIS A 205 -8.27 12.04 9.59
N ILE A 206 -9.13 12.80 8.92
CA ILE A 206 -10.36 12.27 8.28
C ILE A 206 -10.00 11.54 6.98
N MET A 207 -9.06 12.07 6.19
CA MET A 207 -8.64 11.43 4.95
C MET A 207 -8.01 10.06 5.17
N PHE A 208 -7.36 9.82 6.29
CA PHE A 208 -6.90 8.48 6.67
C PHE A 208 -8.07 7.50 6.82
N ALA A 209 -9.18 7.90 7.46
CA ALA A 209 -10.36 7.08 7.59
C ALA A 209 -11.04 6.81 6.23
N VAL A 210 -11.09 7.82 5.35
CA VAL A 210 -11.59 7.68 3.97
C VAL A 210 -10.75 6.67 3.19
N ARG A 211 -9.43 6.77 3.26
CA ARG A 211 -8.51 5.81 2.64
C ARG A 211 -8.75 4.39 3.16
N ALA A 212 -8.82 4.21 4.47
CA ALA A 212 -9.05 2.90 5.08
C ALA A 212 -10.42 2.31 4.70
N MET A 213 -11.44 3.15 4.51
CA MET A 213 -12.75 2.74 4.03
C MET A 213 -12.69 2.24 2.57
N LEU A 214 -12.05 2.98 1.68
CA LEU A 214 -11.86 2.60 0.27
C LEU A 214 -10.95 1.37 0.13
N GLY A 215 -9.90 1.28 0.93
CA GLY A 215 -8.95 0.16 0.91
C GLY A 215 -9.56 -1.18 1.34
N ARG A 216 -10.71 -1.20 2.05
CA ARG A 216 -11.37 -2.46 2.43
C ARG A 216 -11.88 -3.29 1.24
N SER A 217 -12.38 -2.64 0.20
CA SER A 217 -12.86 -3.28 -1.03
C SER A 217 -11.88 -3.11 -2.20
N GLY A 218 -10.93 -2.19 -2.07
CA GLY A 218 -10.15 -1.68 -3.18
C GLY A 218 -10.95 -0.67 -4.00
N VAL A 219 -10.28 0.02 -4.93
CA VAL A 219 -10.89 1.00 -5.84
C VAL A 219 -10.56 0.59 -7.27
N THR A 220 -11.57 0.34 -8.09
CA THR A 220 -11.37 0.08 -9.52
C THR A 220 -11.08 1.40 -10.27
N PRO A 221 -10.51 1.36 -11.50
CA PRO A 221 -10.30 2.55 -12.31
C PRO A 221 -11.58 3.34 -12.52
N ARG A 222 -12.70 2.67 -12.77
CA ARG A 222 -14.01 3.31 -12.94
C ARG A 222 -14.49 4.05 -11.69
N GLU A 223 -14.31 3.44 -10.52
CA GLU A 223 -14.66 4.07 -9.24
C GLU A 223 -13.74 5.27 -8.94
N CYS A 224 -12.45 5.15 -9.27
CA CYS A 224 -11.51 6.26 -9.20
C CYS A 224 -11.96 7.44 -10.07
N ASP A 225 -12.42 7.20 -11.30
CA ASP A 225 -12.95 8.23 -12.21
C ASP A 225 -14.22 8.87 -11.65
N ILE A 226 -15.13 8.08 -11.09
CA ILE A 226 -16.36 8.58 -10.47
C ILE A 226 -16.02 9.51 -9.30
N LEU A 227 -15.11 9.06 -8.39
CA LEU A 227 -14.69 9.86 -7.24
C LEU A 227 -13.97 11.14 -7.66
N ASN A 228 -13.13 11.08 -8.71
CA ASN A 228 -12.52 12.25 -9.33
C ASN A 228 -13.57 13.23 -9.88
N GLY A 229 -14.63 12.71 -10.49
CA GLY A 229 -15.76 13.51 -10.97
C GLY A 229 -16.48 14.24 -9.84
N ILE A 230 -16.77 13.53 -8.75
CA ILE A 230 -17.38 14.08 -7.53
C ILE A 230 -16.49 15.18 -6.95
N ALA A 231 -15.20 14.93 -6.76
CA ALA A 231 -14.26 15.91 -6.22
C ALA A 231 -14.18 17.18 -7.06
N ARG A 232 -14.14 17.04 -8.40
CA ARG A 232 -14.16 18.19 -9.32
C ARG A 232 -15.46 19.00 -9.19
N GLN A 233 -16.59 18.33 -9.08
CA GLN A 233 -17.89 19.01 -8.97
C GLN A 233 -18.04 19.74 -7.64
N ILE A 234 -17.58 19.13 -6.53
CA ILE A 234 -17.55 19.78 -5.20
C ILE A 234 -16.67 21.03 -5.25
N HIS A 235 -15.44 20.90 -5.79
CA HIS A 235 -14.52 22.04 -5.89
C HIS A 235 -15.06 23.17 -6.76
N TRP A 236 -15.62 22.84 -7.93
CA TRP A 236 -16.26 23.82 -8.81
C TRP A 236 -17.40 24.57 -8.10
N PHE A 237 -18.25 23.84 -7.36
CA PHE A 237 -19.34 24.45 -6.60
C PHE A 237 -18.83 25.39 -5.51
N ALA A 238 -17.77 24.99 -4.81
CA ALA A 238 -17.14 25.80 -3.74
C ALA A 238 -16.48 27.09 -4.26
N THR A 239 -15.97 27.08 -5.52
CA THR A 239 -15.22 28.18 -6.13
C THR A 239 -16.06 29.09 -7.03
N GLY A 240 -17.37 29.17 -6.83
CA GLY A 240 -18.26 30.10 -7.53
C GLY A 240 -19.25 29.46 -8.49
N GLY A 241 -19.22 28.15 -8.69
CA GLY A 241 -20.17 27.44 -9.54
C GLY A 241 -21.63 27.58 -9.10
N ARG A 242 -21.85 27.85 -7.81
CA ARG A 242 -23.18 28.13 -7.24
C ARG A 242 -23.82 29.38 -7.85
N GLU A 243 -23.05 30.45 -8.03
CA GLU A 243 -23.51 31.70 -8.63
C GLU A 243 -23.85 31.50 -10.12
N THR A 244 -23.06 30.69 -10.81
CA THR A 244 -23.27 30.30 -12.20
C THR A 244 -24.57 29.51 -12.37
N ILE A 245 -24.87 28.56 -11.45
CA ILE A 245 -26.16 27.82 -11.46
C ILE A 245 -27.32 28.76 -11.18
N ALA A 246 -27.20 29.62 -10.16
CA ALA A 246 -28.26 30.58 -9.83
C ALA A 246 -28.55 31.57 -10.96
N SER A 247 -27.53 32.04 -11.67
CA SER A 247 -27.68 32.91 -12.84
C SER A 247 -28.38 32.18 -14.02
N LYS A 248 -28.02 30.94 -14.30
CA LYS A 248 -28.64 30.11 -15.34
C LYS A 248 -30.11 29.80 -15.03
N LEU A 249 -30.42 29.48 -13.75
CA LEU A 249 -31.81 29.26 -13.32
C LEU A 249 -32.66 30.53 -13.50
N ARG A 250 -32.13 31.72 -13.16
CA ARG A 250 -32.81 33.01 -13.39
C ARG A 250 -33.00 33.31 -14.88
N ALA A 251 -32.08 32.84 -15.73
CA ALA A 251 -32.15 33.00 -17.18
C ALA A 251 -33.04 31.96 -17.91
N GLY A 252 -33.69 31.03 -17.16
CA GLY A 252 -34.55 29.98 -17.74
C GLY A 252 -33.80 28.89 -18.53
N ALA A 253 -32.48 28.79 -18.39
CA ALA A 253 -31.66 27.77 -19.07
C ALA A 253 -31.79 26.40 -18.40
N LYS A 254 -32.00 25.34 -19.21
CA LYS A 254 -31.96 23.95 -18.71
C LYS A 254 -30.56 23.63 -18.21
N ILE A 255 -30.46 23.21 -16.94
CA ILE A 255 -29.24 22.66 -16.37
C ILE A 255 -29.11 21.20 -16.85
N ARG A 256 -28.05 20.93 -17.61
CA ARG A 256 -27.64 19.54 -17.95
C ARG A 256 -26.73 18.98 -16.90
#